data_7a3e5964253a1edcbf88414ad35df74d
#
_entry.id   7a3e5964253a1edcbf88414ad35df74d
#
_cell.length_a   1.000
_cell.length_b   1.000
_cell.length_c   1.000
_cell.angle_alpha   90.00
_cell.angle_beta   90.00
_cell.angle_gamma   90.00
#
_symmetry.space_group_name_H-M   'P 1'
#
loop_
_entity.id
_entity.type
_entity.pdbx_description
1 polymer ?
#
loop_
_entity_poly.entity_id
_entity_poly.type
_entity_poly.pdbx_seq_one_letter_code
_entity_poly.pdbx_strand_id
1 'polypeptide(L)'
;KLSKTENETLKRLRKKEKEEKVERKKIKKPSRYIGFANKLFSEFSAEMIKKHGFRELQADIVKANMNFLLRSYISVIILTTLISFFVSIFLVMFLLFFNISTTIPFITMSSENIALRFLKTFWLILVFPTTTLFFMYFYPSLERDSIGKKIELELPFATINMAAISGSLIDPTKIFSIIISTKEYPALEKEFRKILN
;
A
#
# COMPACT_ATOMS: atom_id res chain seq x y z
N LYS A 1 2.41 41.26 32.86
CA LYS A 1 3.37 40.17 33.08
C LYS A 1 2.56 38.90 33.32
N LEU A 2 2.63 37.93 32.39
CA LEU A 2 1.97 36.65 32.50
C LEU A 2 2.45 35.91 33.77
N SER A 3 1.52 35.29 34.47
CA SER A 3 1.81 34.47 35.66
C SER A 3 2.74 33.31 35.31
N LYS A 4 3.52 32.85 36.30
CA LYS A 4 4.47 31.74 36.10
C LYS A 4 3.78 30.45 35.57
N THR A 5 2.55 30.23 36.01
CA THR A 5 1.68 29.12 35.55
C THR A 5 1.21 29.24 34.10
N GLU A 6 0.90 30.48 33.66
CA GLU A 6 0.52 30.76 32.26
C GLU A 6 1.70 30.53 31.29
N ASN A 7 2.91 30.91 31.71
CA ASN A 7 4.12 30.65 30.92
C ASN A 7 4.46 29.15 30.79
N GLU A 8 4.19 28.37 31.81
CA GLU A 8 4.38 26.91 31.75
C GLU A 8 3.33 26.24 30.84
N THR A 9 2.09 26.66 30.93
CA THR A 9 1.03 26.14 30.04
C THR A 9 1.28 26.51 28.59
N LEU A 10 1.73 27.74 28.31
CA LEU A 10 2.11 28.16 26.95
C LEU A 10 3.33 27.35 26.41
N LYS A 11 4.32 27.04 27.25
CA LYS A 11 5.44 26.18 26.85
C LYS A 11 5.00 24.77 26.56
N ARG A 12 4.08 24.19 27.33
CA ARG A 12 3.51 22.86 27.09
C ARG A 12 2.70 22.82 25.79
N LEU A 13 1.88 23.81 25.53
CA LEU A 13 1.11 23.94 24.30
C LEU A 13 2.00 24.09 23.07
N ARG A 14 3.02 24.95 23.13
CA ARG A 14 4.01 25.08 22.05
C ARG A 14 4.82 23.81 21.79
N LYS A 15 5.11 23.04 22.85
CA LYS A 15 5.80 21.75 22.73
C LYS A 15 4.91 20.72 22.04
N LYS A 16 3.62 20.62 22.44
CA LYS A 16 2.64 19.76 21.79
C LYS A 16 2.44 20.15 20.31
N GLU A 17 2.30 21.44 20.03
CA GLU A 17 2.15 21.93 18.65
C GLU A 17 3.38 21.64 17.77
N LYS A 18 4.59 21.70 18.36
CA LYS A 18 5.83 21.29 17.67
C LYS A 18 5.88 19.77 17.44
N GLU A 19 5.48 18.98 18.42
CA GLU A 19 5.42 17.51 18.31
C GLU A 19 4.40 17.10 17.25
N GLU A 20 3.21 17.70 17.23
CA GLU A 20 2.21 17.48 16.17
C GLU A 20 2.69 17.94 14.79
N LYS A 21 3.37 19.09 14.68
CA LYS A 21 3.97 19.56 13.41
C LYS A 21 5.10 18.65 12.94
N VAL A 22 5.86 18.03 13.85
CA VAL A 22 6.90 17.06 13.53
C VAL A 22 6.28 15.72 13.08
N GLU A 23 5.18 15.29 13.71
CA GLU A 23 4.46 14.11 13.26
C GLU A 23 3.81 14.32 11.88
N ARG A 24 3.19 15.47 11.63
CA ARG A 24 2.65 15.83 10.30
C ARG A 24 3.74 15.96 9.23
N LYS A 25 4.96 16.37 9.58
CA LYS A 25 6.11 16.44 8.67
C LYS A 25 6.75 15.08 8.36
N LYS A 26 6.41 14.02 9.06
CA LYS A 26 6.78 12.64 8.69
C LYS A 26 5.88 12.08 7.58
N ILE A 27 5.51 12.88 6.60
CA ILE A 27 5.07 12.37 5.30
C ILE A 27 6.26 11.59 4.76
N LYS A 28 6.20 10.26 4.82
CA LYS A 28 7.23 9.39 4.27
C LYS A 28 7.49 9.84 2.84
N LYS A 29 8.70 10.27 2.56
CA LYS A 29 9.10 10.58 1.18
C LYS A 29 8.73 9.37 0.31
N PRO A 30 8.09 9.57 -0.85
CA PRO A 30 7.76 8.46 -1.72
C PRO A 30 9.03 7.69 -2.04
N SER A 31 8.93 6.37 -2.07
CA SER A 31 10.04 5.51 -2.48
C SER A 31 10.60 6.01 -3.81
N ARG A 32 11.91 5.88 -4.03
CA ARG A 32 12.56 6.24 -5.29
C ARG A 32 11.85 5.61 -6.49
N TYR A 33 11.35 4.40 -6.33
CA TYR A 33 10.56 3.67 -7.33
C TYR A 33 9.26 4.40 -7.70
N ILE A 34 8.51 4.87 -6.72
CA ILE A 34 7.26 5.63 -6.91
C ILE A 34 7.57 6.98 -7.59
N GLY A 35 8.64 7.64 -7.16
CA GLY A 35 9.09 8.88 -7.78
C GLY A 35 9.46 8.72 -9.26
N PHE A 36 10.14 7.63 -9.60
CA PHE A 36 10.50 7.29 -10.97
C PHE A 36 9.26 6.93 -11.81
N ALA A 37 8.36 6.11 -11.27
CA ALA A 37 7.10 5.78 -11.93
C ALA A 37 6.27 7.03 -12.24
N ASN A 38 6.15 7.94 -11.28
CA ASN A 38 5.43 9.19 -11.47
C ASN A 38 6.09 10.10 -12.52
N LYS A 39 7.43 10.16 -12.54
CA LYS A 39 8.15 10.98 -13.53
C LYS A 39 7.88 10.51 -14.96
N LEU A 40 7.77 9.19 -15.16
CA LEU A 40 7.59 8.61 -16.50
C LEU A 40 6.11 8.56 -16.94
N PHE A 41 5.20 8.18 -16.02
CA PHE A 41 3.84 7.78 -16.40
C PHE A 41 2.74 8.65 -15.77
N SER A 42 3.06 9.77 -15.08
CA SER A 42 2.03 10.54 -14.39
C SER A 42 1.03 11.19 -15.34
N GLU A 43 1.45 11.66 -16.50
CA GLU A 43 0.56 12.27 -17.50
C GLU A 43 -0.37 11.23 -18.12
N PHE A 44 0.19 10.09 -18.51
CA PHE A 44 -0.58 8.96 -19.04
C PHE A 44 -1.59 8.43 -18.01
N SER A 45 -1.19 8.29 -16.75
CA SER A 45 -2.08 7.88 -15.65
C SER A 45 -3.22 8.88 -15.44
N ALA A 46 -2.95 10.20 -15.55
CA ALA A 46 -3.99 11.22 -15.43
C ALA A 46 -5.00 11.14 -16.56
N GLU A 47 -4.55 10.86 -17.78
CA GLU A 47 -5.44 10.68 -18.94
C GLU A 47 -6.30 9.42 -18.80
N MET A 48 -5.72 8.31 -18.37
CA MET A 48 -6.45 7.07 -18.07
C MET A 48 -7.54 7.29 -17.02
N ILE A 49 -7.24 8.01 -15.94
CA ILE A 49 -8.21 8.33 -14.88
C ILE A 49 -9.37 9.13 -15.44
N LYS A 50 -9.11 10.11 -16.31
CA LYS A 50 -10.17 10.90 -16.95
C LYS A 50 -11.10 10.06 -17.85
N LYS A 51 -10.54 9.08 -18.56
CA LYS A 51 -11.31 8.21 -19.47
C LYS A 51 -12.12 7.12 -18.75
N HIS A 52 -11.54 6.48 -17.74
CA HIS A 52 -12.10 5.26 -17.12
C HIS A 52 -12.62 5.46 -15.70
N GLY A 53 -12.33 6.60 -15.06
CA GLY A 53 -12.90 6.98 -13.77
C GLY A 53 -12.39 6.23 -12.54
N PHE A 54 -11.85 5.03 -12.61
CA PHE A 54 -11.27 4.16 -11.54
C PHE A 54 -11.76 4.43 -10.10
N ARG A 55 -13.07 4.67 -9.92
CA ARG A 55 -13.67 5.05 -8.62
C ARG A 55 -13.54 3.94 -7.59
N GLU A 56 -13.71 2.69 -8.02
CA GLU A 56 -13.61 1.53 -7.14
C GLU A 56 -12.17 1.37 -6.63
N LEU A 57 -11.18 1.42 -7.54
CA LEU A 57 -9.78 1.36 -7.17
C LEU A 57 -9.38 2.49 -6.21
N GLN A 58 -9.90 3.70 -6.42
CA GLN A 58 -9.67 4.83 -5.52
C GLN A 58 -10.27 4.56 -4.13
N ALA A 59 -11.49 4.05 -4.07
CA ALA A 59 -12.15 3.70 -2.82
C ALA A 59 -11.39 2.61 -2.06
N ASP A 60 -10.88 1.61 -2.79
CA ASP A 60 -10.10 0.52 -2.20
C ASP A 60 -8.77 1.00 -1.65
N ILE A 61 -8.03 1.85 -2.37
CA ILE A 61 -6.79 2.48 -1.90
C ILE A 61 -7.02 3.25 -0.59
N VAL A 62 -8.11 4.02 -0.53
CA VAL A 62 -8.45 4.82 0.67
C VAL A 62 -8.84 3.90 1.83
N LYS A 63 -9.71 2.91 1.60
CA LYS A 63 -10.17 1.95 2.61
C LYS A 63 -9.04 1.02 3.10
N ALA A 64 -8.11 0.65 2.20
CA ALA A 64 -6.90 -0.09 2.54
C ALA A 64 -5.86 0.76 3.29
N ASN A 65 -6.18 2.01 3.60
CA ASN A 65 -5.26 2.91 4.33
C ASN A 65 -3.89 3.06 3.66
N MET A 66 -3.85 2.90 2.33
CA MET A 66 -2.63 3.01 1.54
C MET A 66 -2.30 4.50 1.34
N ASN A 67 -1.06 4.88 1.68
CA ASN A 67 -0.57 6.26 1.51
C ASN A 67 -0.20 6.56 0.04
N PHE A 68 -1.09 6.19 -0.90
CA PHE A 68 -0.91 6.41 -2.33
C PHE A 68 -2.01 7.30 -2.89
N LEU A 69 -1.63 8.23 -3.74
CA LEU A 69 -2.57 8.90 -4.63
C LEU A 69 -2.94 7.94 -5.77
N LEU A 70 -4.21 7.90 -6.19
CA LEU A 70 -4.67 7.07 -7.30
C LEU A 70 -3.77 7.20 -8.54
N ARG A 71 -3.39 8.43 -8.91
CA ARG A 71 -2.48 8.72 -10.03
C ARG A 71 -1.13 8.04 -9.86
N SER A 72 -0.54 8.13 -8.67
CA SER A 72 0.75 7.50 -8.38
C SER A 72 0.67 5.99 -8.39
N TYR A 73 -0.44 5.42 -7.92
CA TYR A 73 -0.65 3.98 -7.91
C TYR A 73 -0.75 3.41 -9.33
N ILE A 74 -1.54 4.06 -10.20
CA ILE A 74 -1.64 3.67 -11.61
C ILE A 74 -0.29 3.79 -12.31
N SER A 75 0.49 4.86 -12.06
CA SER A 75 1.85 4.99 -12.60
C SER A 75 2.76 3.83 -12.18
N VAL A 76 2.63 3.36 -10.93
CA VAL A 76 3.38 2.20 -10.42
C VAL A 76 2.92 0.92 -11.11
N ILE A 77 1.62 0.70 -11.30
CA ILE A 77 1.08 -0.46 -12.03
C ILE A 77 1.71 -0.52 -13.44
N ILE A 78 1.66 0.59 -14.18
CA ILE A 78 2.17 0.65 -15.55
C ILE A 78 3.67 0.35 -15.57
N LEU A 79 4.47 0.98 -14.68
CA LEU A 79 5.90 0.74 -14.62
C LEU A 79 6.22 -0.72 -14.27
N THR A 80 5.52 -1.30 -13.28
CA THR A 80 5.75 -2.68 -12.85
C THR A 80 5.38 -3.68 -13.96
N THR A 81 4.27 -3.42 -14.68
CA THR A 81 3.85 -4.23 -15.83
C THR A 81 4.87 -4.14 -16.96
N LEU A 82 5.43 -2.96 -17.21
CA LEU A 82 6.48 -2.76 -18.22
C LEU A 82 7.76 -3.52 -17.86
N ILE A 83 8.18 -3.44 -16.59
CA ILE A 83 9.34 -4.22 -16.11
C ILE A 83 9.07 -5.72 -16.24
N SER A 84 7.89 -6.20 -15.87
CA SER A 84 7.49 -7.60 -16.01
C SER A 84 7.54 -8.06 -17.48
N PHE A 85 7.17 -7.19 -18.42
CA PHE A 85 7.27 -7.47 -19.85
C PHE A 85 8.72 -7.67 -20.30
N PHE A 86 9.65 -6.79 -19.88
CA PHE A 86 11.07 -6.99 -20.20
C PHE A 86 11.66 -8.24 -19.54
N VAL A 87 11.28 -8.50 -18.30
CA VAL A 87 11.70 -9.73 -17.59
C VAL A 87 11.19 -10.97 -18.30
N SER A 88 9.95 -10.97 -18.81
CA SER A 88 9.39 -12.10 -19.56
C SER A 88 10.13 -12.35 -20.88
N ILE A 89 10.51 -11.29 -21.61
CA ILE A 89 11.32 -11.42 -22.82
C ILE A 89 12.69 -12.05 -22.49
N PHE A 90 13.34 -11.57 -21.44
CA PHE A 90 14.63 -12.11 -20.99
C PHE A 90 14.50 -13.58 -20.58
N LEU A 91 13.44 -13.92 -19.86
CA LEU A 91 13.16 -15.30 -19.45
C LEU A 91 12.91 -16.22 -20.66
N VAL A 92 12.13 -15.79 -21.63
CA VAL A 92 11.90 -16.56 -22.86
C VAL A 92 13.20 -16.73 -23.65
N MET A 93 14.00 -15.67 -23.77
CA MET A 93 15.31 -15.74 -24.41
C MET A 93 16.23 -16.74 -23.70
N PHE A 94 16.25 -16.73 -22.38
CA PHE A 94 16.98 -17.70 -21.57
C PHE A 94 16.50 -19.14 -21.83
N LEU A 95 15.17 -19.38 -21.82
CA LEU A 95 14.58 -20.68 -22.07
C LEU A 95 14.77 -21.20 -23.51
N LEU A 96 15.02 -20.33 -24.48
CA LEU A 96 15.35 -20.72 -25.85
C LEU A 96 16.73 -21.38 -25.92
N PHE A 97 17.71 -20.86 -25.18
CA PHE A 97 19.09 -21.36 -25.25
C PHE A 97 19.38 -22.46 -24.23
N PHE A 98 18.72 -22.39 -23.06
CA PHE A 98 18.97 -23.30 -21.94
C PHE A 98 17.77 -24.21 -21.66
N ASN A 99 18.05 -25.44 -21.35
CA ASN A 99 17.07 -26.42 -20.87
C ASN A 99 17.24 -26.60 -19.38
N ILE A 100 16.15 -26.48 -18.62
CA ILE A 100 16.14 -26.77 -17.19
C ILE A 100 15.75 -28.22 -16.99
N SER A 101 16.69 -29.05 -16.51
CA SER A 101 16.46 -30.44 -16.18
C SER A 101 16.37 -30.63 -14.67
N THR A 102 15.61 -31.64 -14.23
CA THR A 102 15.58 -32.08 -12.84
C THR A 102 16.78 -32.95 -12.44
N THR A 103 17.58 -33.38 -13.41
CA THR A 103 18.79 -34.20 -13.23
C THR A 103 20.05 -33.35 -13.41
N ILE A 104 21.15 -33.76 -12.78
CA ILE A 104 22.45 -33.07 -12.92
C ILE A 104 23.05 -33.38 -14.30
N PRO A 105 23.46 -32.36 -15.10
CA PRO A 105 23.48 -30.95 -14.85
C PRO A 105 22.08 -30.28 -15.00
N PHE A 106 21.69 -29.44 -14.03
CA PHE A 106 20.37 -28.76 -14.00
C PHE A 106 20.12 -27.84 -15.20
N ILE A 107 21.18 -27.36 -15.84
CA ILE A 107 21.10 -26.44 -17.00
C ILE A 107 21.94 -27.07 -18.12
N THR A 108 21.27 -27.40 -19.24
CA THR A 108 21.90 -27.92 -20.45
C THR A 108 21.61 -27.04 -21.65
N MET A 109 22.52 -27.03 -22.62
CA MET A 109 22.22 -26.39 -23.90
C MET A 109 21.15 -27.17 -24.66
N SER A 110 20.21 -26.46 -25.26
CA SER A 110 19.16 -27.05 -26.03
C SER A 110 19.64 -27.54 -27.39
N SER A 111 19.32 -28.76 -27.74
CA SER A 111 19.55 -29.32 -29.08
C SER A 111 18.25 -29.36 -29.93
N GLU A 112 17.12 -28.92 -29.40
CA GLU A 112 15.85 -28.90 -30.15
C GLU A 112 15.78 -27.72 -31.14
N ASN A 113 14.90 -27.83 -32.15
CA ASN A 113 14.65 -26.76 -33.10
C ASN A 113 14.15 -25.48 -32.39
N ILE A 114 14.89 -24.40 -32.55
CA ILE A 114 14.61 -23.09 -31.94
C ILE A 114 13.17 -22.62 -32.24
N ALA A 115 12.68 -22.86 -33.47
CA ALA A 115 11.34 -22.46 -33.89
C ALA A 115 10.22 -23.16 -33.09
N LEU A 116 10.34 -24.48 -32.88
CA LEU A 116 9.36 -25.23 -32.07
C LEU A 116 9.39 -24.79 -30.61
N ARG A 117 10.57 -24.47 -30.09
CA ARG A 117 10.77 -24.03 -28.75
C ARG A 117 10.21 -22.60 -28.53
N PHE A 118 10.44 -21.72 -29.48
CA PHE A 118 9.84 -20.39 -29.47
C PHE A 118 8.31 -20.48 -29.43
N LEU A 119 7.69 -21.33 -30.23
CA LEU A 119 6.24 -21.51 -30.24
C LEU A 119 5.72 -22.00 -28.87
N LYS A 120 6.45 -22.87 -28.19
CA LYS A 120 6.11 -23.39 -26.85
C LYS A 120 6.25 -22.32 -25.74
N THR A 121 7.19 -21.40 -25.87
CA THR A 121 7.51 -20.43 -24.80
C THR A 121 6.98 -19.02 -25.05
N PHE A 122 6.59 -18.69 -26.28
CA PHE A 122 6.11 -17.37 -26.71
C PHE A 122 4.95 -16.83 -25.85
N TRP A 123 4.02 -17.68 -25.45
CA TRP A 123 2.87 -17.31 -24.65
C TRP A 123 3.27 -16.73 -23.28
N LEU A 124 4.45 -17.08 -22.73
CA LEU A 124 4.96 -16.52 -21.49
C LEU A 124 5.16 -15.00 -21.54
N ILE A 125 5.53 -14.47 -22.73
CA ILE A 125 5.70 -13.02 -22.93
C ILE A 125 4.39 -12.26 -22.64
N LEU A 126 3.26 -12.89 -22.91
CA LEU A 126 1.95 -12.27 -22.71
C LEU A 126 1.39 -12.57 -21.30
N VAL A 127 1.57 -13.77 -20.80
CA VAL A 127 1.01 -14.19 -19.50
C VAL A 127 1.66 -13.45 -18.33
N PHE A 128 2.98 -13.29 -18.32
CA PHE A 128 3.66 -12.62 -17.20
C PHE A 128 3.20 -11.19 -16.96
N PRO A 129 3.21 -10.28 -17.96
CA PRO A 129 2.76 -8.91 -17.73
C PRO A 129 1.25 -8.84 -17.44
N THR A 130 0.43 -9.69 -18.07
CA THR A 130 -1.02 -9.74 -17.80
C THR A 130 -1.30 -10.15 -16.37
N THR A 131 -0.63 -11.19 -15.88
CA THR A 131 -0.73 -11.66 -14.49
C THR A 131 -0.27 -10.58 -13.51
N THR A 132 0.85 -9.91 -13.79
CA THR A 132 1.37 -8.81 -12.96
C THR A 132 0.38 -7.66 -12.89
N LEU A 133 -0.21 -7.26 -14.01
CA LEU A 133 -1.21 -6.20 -14.08
C LEU A 133 -2.45 -6.59 -13.25
N PHE A 134 -2.93 -7.82 -13.39
CA PHE A 134 -4.08 -8.34 -12.66
C PHE A 134 -3.82 -8.31 -11.15
N PHE A 135 -2.73 -8.87 -10.67
CA PHE A 135 -2.38 -8.86 -9.24
C PHE A 135 -2.24 -7.45 -8.69
N MET A 136 -1.56 -6.55 -9.39
CA MET A 136 -1.40 -5.18 -8.95
C MET A 136 -2.73 -4.42 -8.92
N TYR A 137 -3.65 -4.70 -9.84
CA TYR A 137 -4.97 -4.07 -9.86
C TYR A 137 -5.84 -4.52 -8.68
N PHE A 138 -5.83 -5.81 -8.35
CA PHE A 138 -6.64 -6.38 -7.26
C PHE A 138 -5.99 -6.24 -5.87
N TYR A 139 -4.71 -5.94 -5.79
CA TYR A 139 -3.99 -5.83 -4.53
C TYR A 139 -4.66 -4.88 -3.50
N PRO A 140 -5.13 -3.66 -3.86
CA PRO A 140 -5.79 -2.78 -2.90
C PRO A 140 -7.11 -3.36 -2.36
N SER A 141 -7.85 -4.11 -3.18
CA SER A 141 -9.08 -4.77 -2.75
C SER A 141 -8.80 -5.87 -1.71
N LEU A 142 -7.77 -6.69 -1.95
CA LEU A 142 -7.33 -7.72 -1.00
C LEU A 142 -6.83 -7.11 0.32
N GLU A 143 -6.08 -6.03 0.26
CA GLU A 143 -5.59 -5.33 1.46
C GLU A 143 -6.73 -4.68 2.23
N ARG A 144 -7.71 -4.07 1.56
CA ARG A 144 -8.95 -3.55 2.17
C ARG A 144 -9.67 -4.65 2.95
N ASP A 145 -9.86 -5.82 2.34
CA ASP A 145 -10.58 -6.92 2.97
C ASP A 145 -9.79 -7.50 4.16
N SER A 146 -8.46 -7.55 4.06
CA SER A 146 -7.58 -7.93 5.17
C SER A 146 -7.72 -6.98 6.36
N ILE A 147 -7.71 -5.68 6.11
CA ILE A 147 -7.88 -4.66 7.15
C ILE A 147 -9.29 -4.73 7.74
N GLY A 148 -10.33 -4.88 6.91
CA GLY A 148 -11.71 -5.05 7.35
C GLY A 148 -11.85 -6.20 8.35
N LYS A 149 -11.32 -7.37 8.04
CA LYS A 149 -11.33 -8.53 8.93
C LYS A 149 -10.61 -8.26 10.27
N LYS A 150 -9.48 -7.54 10.24
CA LYS A 150 -8.76 -7.17 11.47
C LYS A 150 -9.60 -6.24 12.34
N ILE A 151 -10.27 -5.25 11.74
CA ILE A 151 -11.18 -4.35 12.45
C ILE A 151 -12.35 -5.12 13.05
N GLU A 152 -12.98 -6.03 12.29
CA GLU A 152 -14.08 -6.88 12.78
C GLU A 152 -13.68 -7.72 14.00
N LEU A 153 -12.44 -8.22 14.03
CA LEU A 153 -11.91 -8.98 15.17
C LEU A 153 -11.60 -8.10 16.39
N GLU A 154 -11.07 -6.89 16.19
CA GLU A 154 -10.68 -5.98 17.27
C GLU A 154 -11.90 -5.23 17.86
N LEU A 155 -12.94 -4.96 17.05
CA LEU A 155 -14.06 -4.11 17.40
C LEU A 155 -14.85 -4.56 18.64
N PRO A 156 -15.20 -5.86 18.82
CA PRO A 156 -15.92 -6.31 20.00
C PRO A 156 -15.15 -6.05 21.31
N PHE A 157 -13.86 -6.32 21.31
CA PHE A 157 -13.02 -6.10 22.50
C PHE A 157 -12.84 -4.61 22.79
N ALA A 158 -12.59 -3.80 21.77
CA ALA A 158 -12.50 -2.35 21.91
C ALA A 158 -13.82 -1.76 22.42
N THR A 159 -14.98 -2.28 21.97
CA THR A 159 -16.30 -1.83 22.42
C THR A 159 -16.55 -2.14 23.89
N ILE A 160 -16.16 -3.32 24.36
CA ILE A 160 -16.26 -3.70 25.78
C ILE A 160 -15.39 -2.76 26.64
N ASN A 161 -14.16 -2.52 26.21
CA ASN A 161 -13.26 -1.60 26.93
C ASN A 161 -13.79 -0.16 26.93
N MET A 162 -14.32 0.32 25.79
CA MET A 162 -14.97 1.64 25.73
C MET A 162 -16.17 1.73 26.66
N ALA A 163 -17.01 0.71 26.72
CA ALA A 163 -18.17 0.67 27.60
C ALA A 163 -17.75 0.71 29.07
N ALA A 164 -16.71 -0.02 29.48
CA ALA A 164 -16.16 -0.01 30.84
C ALA A 164 -15.66 1.39 31.23
N ILE A 165 -14.94 2.08 30.32
CA ILE A 165 -14.43 3.44 30.55
C ILE A 165 -15.55 4.48 30.56
N SER A 166 -16.57 4.32 29.72
CA SER A 166 -17.71 5.25 29.61
C SER A 166 -18.51 5.35 30.92
N GLY A 167 -18.57 4.26 31.70
CA GLY A 167 -19.20 4.27 33.02
C GLY A 167 -18.56 5.25 34.01
N SER A 168 -17.37 5.76 33.73
CA SER A 168 -16.64 6.74 34.57
C SER A 168 -16.97 8.22 34.25
N LEU A 169 -18.02 8.51 33.49
CA LEU A 169 -18.43 9.88 33.09
C LEU A 169 -17.33 10.66 32.34
N ILE A 170 -16.47 9.96 31.60
CA ILE A 170 -15.41 10.56 30.80
C ILE A 170 -15.96 10.99 29.44
N ASP A 171 -15.49 12.14 28.94
CA ASP A 171 -15.81 12.66 27.62
C ASP A 171 -15.50 11.62 26.52
N PRO A 172 -16.43 11.36 25.58
CA PRO A 172 -16.25 10.39 24.48
C PRO A 172 -14.95 10.57 23.70
N THR A 173 -14.52 11.80 23.44
CA THR A 173 -13.26 12.09 22.73
C THR A 173 -12.03 11.60 23.50
N LYS A 174 -12.07 11.65 24.83
CA LYS A 174 -11.00 11.12 25.68
C LYS A 174 -10.98 9.60 25.71
N ILE A 175 -12.14 8.94 25.58
CA ILE A 175 -12.21 7.48 25.51
C ILE A 175 -11.43 6.98 24.29
N PHE A 176 -11.66 7.55 23.11
CA PHE A 176 -10.87 7.19 21.91
C PHE A 176 -9.36 7.43 22.11
N SER A 177 -8.99 8.53 22.76
CA SER A 177 -7.58 8.83 23.06
C SER A 177 -6.95 7.80 24.00
N ILE A 178 -7.69 7.31 24.98
CA ILE A 178 -7.24 6.26 25.90
C ILE A 178 -7.02 4.94 25.14
N ILE A 179 -8.00 4.52 24.33
CA ILE A 179 -7.89 3.28 23.50
C ILE A 179 -6.69 3.35 22.55
N ILE A 180 -6.45 4.50 21.93
CA ILE A 180 -5.27 4.70 21.09
C ILE A 180 -3.96 4.57 21.89
N SER A 181 -3.96 5.01 23.15
CA SER A 181 -2.76 4.99 23.98
C SER A 181 -2.37 3.59 24.47
N THR A 182 -3.34 2.66 24.59
CA THR A 182 -3.08 1.26 24.98
C THR A 182 -2.35 0.47 23.91
N LYS A 183 -2.50 0.84 22.64
CA LYS A 183 -1.94 0.14 21.47
C LYS A 183 -2.33 -1.34 21.34
N GLU A 184 -3.41 -1.73 22.00
CA GLU A 184 -3.92 -3.10 21.95
C GLU A 184 -4.65 -3.41 20.64
N TYR A 185 -5.17 -2.39 19.96
CA TYR A 185 -6.02 -2.48 18.77
C TYR A 185 -5.39 -1.75 17.58
N PRO A 186 -4.35 -2.31 16.94
CA PRO A 186 -3.56 -1.61 15.92
C PRO A 186 -4.34 -1.29 14.63
N ALA A 187 -5.38 -2.08 14.28
CA ALA A 187 -6.21 -1.79 13.12
C ALA A 187 -7.20 -0.65 13.41
N LEU A 188 -7.86 -0.67 14.57
CA LEU A 188 -8.76 0.38 15.02
C LEU A 188 -8.03 1.68 15.36
N GLU A 189 -6.81 1.64 15.87
CA GLU A 189 -6.02 2.82 16.21
C GLU A 189 -5.92 3.79 15.01
N LYS A 190 -5.68 3.25 13.81
CA LYS A 190 -5.57 4.05 12.59
C LYS A 190 -6.88 4.76 12.24
N GLU A 191 -8.02 4.09 12.44
CA GLU A 191 -9.33 4.66 12.15
C GLU A 191 -9.73 5.70 13.22
N PHE A 192 -9.51 5.43 14.49
CA PHE A 192 -9.77 6.36 15.57
C PHE A 192 -8.92 7.64 15.47
N ARG A 193 -7.66 7.53 15.02
CA ARG A 193 -6.83 8.71 14.74
C ARG A 193 -7.41 9.60 13.65
N LYS A 194 -8.12 9.04 12.66
CA LYS A 194 -8.79 9.84 11.62
C LYS A 194 -10.00 10.59 12.16
N ILE A 195 -10.68 10.03 13.15
CA ILE A 195 -11.86 10.66 13.78
C ILE A 195 -11.44 11.82 14.68
N LEU A 196 -10.26 11.72 15.33
CA LEU A 196 -9.78 12.74 16.27
C LEU A 196 -9.02 13.91 15.60
N ASN A 197 -8.66 13.79 14.31
CA ASN A 197 -7.97 14.83 13.52
C ASN A 197 -8.93 15.61 12.64
#